data_83277b40c48af6eb12456c1459e48c8e
#
_entry.id   83277b40c48af6eb12456c1459e48c8e
#
_cell.length_a   1.000
_cell.length_b   1.000
_cell.length_c   1.000
_cell.angle_alpha   90.00
_cell.angle_beta   90.00
_cell.angle_gamma   90.00
#
_symmetry.space_group_name_H-M   'P 1'
#
loop_
_entity.id
_entity.type
_entity.pdbx_description
1 polymer ?
#
loop_
_entity_poly.entity_id
_entity_poly.type
_entity_poly.pdbx_seq_one_letter_code
_entity_poly.pdbx_strand_id
1 'polypeptide(L)'
;GDETTLLTAAAAGSNHPITTYFRHAFSVSDPTRLLDLELQLLADDGAIIYLNGAEVVRQNVPAGRVDFKTLTTTSISGTAENTFTTHRIPATHLLAGLNLVAVEVHQSAANSSDHGFDLSLSGAGFTGSTNVDLQTYGIQIADVSRGRNTAGDWVQFATPTPGAPNSGTEVPDLRTPGIAAVISPEGGLSATPVTVTLRAPSGTVRYTLNGAAPTPNSMAYTQPFTLTSNTVVRTRVFQEGRP
;
A
#
# COMPACT_ATOMS: atom_id res chain seq x y z
N GLY A 1 -10.01 6.67 11.75
CA GLY A 1 -9.35 5.47 11.98
C GLY A 1 -8.11 5.68 12.81
N ASP A 2 -7.62 4.61 13.31
CA ASP A 2 -6.38 4.45 14.09
C ASP A 2 -5.25 3.84 13.23
N GLU A 3 -5.49 3.68 11.92
CA GLU A 3 -4.52 3.17 10.97
C GLU A 3 -3.31 4.09 10.91
N THR A 4 -2.12 3.53 11.11
CA THR A 4 -0.85 4.26 11.02
C THR A 4 -0.34 4.35 9.57
N THR A 5 -0.95 3.61 8.67
CA THR A 5 -0.59 3.51 7.26
C THR A 5 -1.81 3.72 6.39
N LEU A 6 -1.77 4.71 5.51
CA LEU A 6 -2.82 4.96 4.53
C LEU A 6 -2.41 4.43 3.16
N LEU A 7 -3.26 3.61 2.56
CA LEU A 7 -3.19 3.33 1.13
C LEU A 7 -3.58 4.61 0.39
N THR A 8 -2.90 4.91 -0.71
CA THR A 8 -3.27 6.05 -1.53
C THR A 8 -4.67 5.80 -2.08
N ALA A 9 -5.66 6.51 -1.53
CA ALA A 9 -7.02 6.43 -2.03
C ALA A 9 -7.03 6.80 -3.52
N ALA A 10 -7.73 6.01 -4.31
CA ALA A 10 -8.06 6.42 -5.67
C ALA A 10 -8.90 7.71 -5.60
N ALA A 11 -8.90 8.52 -6.66
CA ALA A 11 -9.71 9.73 -6.70
C ALA A 11 -11.19 9.37 -6.44
N ALA A 12 -11.91 10.22 -5.71
CA ALA A 12 -13.31 9.99 -5.40
C ALA A 12 -14.10 9.65 -6.68
N GLY A 13 -14.79 8.50 -6.67
CA GLY A 13 -15.54 7.98 -7.82
C GLY A 13 -14.73 7.12 -8.80
N SER A 14 -13.46 6.83 -8.53
CA SER A 14 -12.67 5.84 -9.27
C SER A 14 -12.65 4.49 -8.54
N ASN A 15 -12.51 3.40 -9.30
CA ASN A 15 -12.34 2.07 -8.73
C ASN A 15 -11.00 1.96 -8.01
N HIS A 16 -11.01 1.31 -6.85
CA HIS A 16 -9.83 0.92 -6.11
C HIS A 16 -9.30 -0.43 -6.60
N PRO A 17 -8.00 -0.73 -6.37
CA PRO A 17 -7.51 -2.09 -6.56
C PRO A 17 -8.30 -3.07 -5.71
N ILE A 18 -8.73 -4.15 -6.33
CA ILE A 18 -9.43 -5.22 -5.62
C ILE A 18 -8.46 -6.00 -4.74
N THR A 19 -7.19 -6.12 -5.17
CA THR A 19 -6.18 -6.89 -4.44
C THR A 19 -4.92 -6.09 -4.21
N THR A 20 -4.42 -6.13 -2.97
CA THR A 20 -3.12 -5.57 -2.58
C THR A 20 -2.22 -6.69 -2.07
N TYR A 21 -0.93 -6.65 -2.43
CA TYR A 21 0.05 -7.69 -2.13
C TYR A 21 1.12 -7.18 -1.17
N PHE A 22 1.40 -7.98 -0.14
CA PHE A 22 2.44 -7.70 0.86
C PHE A 22 3.43 -8.86 0.94
N ARG A 23 4.68 -8.57 1.29
CA ARG A 23 5.71 -9.56 1.52
C ARG A 23 6.69 -9.11 2.56
N HIS A 24 7.08 -10.06 3.40
CA HIS A 24 8.12 -9.83 4.39
C HIS A 24 8.99 -11.08 4.57
N ALA A 25 10.30 -10.88 4.53
CA ALA A 25 11.26 -11.93 4.80
C ALA A 25 11.81 -11.79 6.22
N PHE A 26 11.88 -12.91 6.94
CA PHE A 26 12.39 -12.97 8.31
C PHE A 26 13.22 -14.24 8.52
N SER A 27 14.03 -14.27 9.57
CA SER A 27 14.90 -15.41 9.85
C SER A 27 14.51 -16.13 11.13
N VAL A 28 14.48 -17.45 11.08
CA VAL A 28 14.27 -18.34 12.23
C VAL A 28 15.48 -19.23 12.35
N SER A 29 16.18 -19.14 13.51
CA SER A 29 17.42 -19.91 13.71
C SER A 29 17.15 -21.40 13.87
N ASP A 30 16.11 -21.77 14.60
CA ASP A 30 15.76 -23.15 14.87
C ASP A 30 14.22 -23.32 14.99
N PRO A 31 13.53 -23.64 13.88
CA PRO A 31 12.08 -23.84 13.89
C PRO A 31 11.65 -25.08 14.69
N THR A 32 12.55 -26.03 14.96
CA THR A 32 12.20 -27.25 15.72
C THR A 32 11.91 -26.97 17.19
N ARG A 33 12.28 -25.79 17.68
CA ARG A 33 11.97 -25.30 19.02
C ARG A 33 10.59 -24.67 19.15
N LEU A 34 9.89 -24.48 18.05
CA LEU A 34 8.55 -23.91 18.00
C LEU A 34 7.53 -25.04 17.88
N LEU A 35 6.48 -24.98 18.67
CA LEU A 35 5.39 -25.95 18.63
C LEU A 35 4.37 -25.54 17.58
N ASP A 36 3.86 -24.32 17.72
CA ASP A 36 2.88 -23.70 16.85
C ASP A 36 3.24 -22.23 16.62
N LEU A 37 2.71 -21.68 15.54
CA LEU A 37 2.70 -20.27 15.28
C LEU A 37 1.30 -19.72 15.54
N GLU A 38 1.23 -18.56 16.16
CA GLU A 38 0.03 -17.76 16.26
C GLU A 38 0.14 -16.59 15.30
N LEU A 39 -0.78 -16.54 14.35
CA LEU A 39 -0.91 -15.44 13.42
C LEU A 39 -2.15 -14.65 13.81
N GLN A 40 -1.96 -13.37 14.11
CA GLN A 40 -3.05 -12.42 14.30
C GLN A 40 -3.20 -11.62 13.01
N LEU A 41 -4.39 -11.63 12.45
CA LEU A 41 -4.72 -11.03 11.17
C LEU A 41 -5.85 -10.04 11.34
N LEU A 42 -5.63 -8.82 10.89
CA LEU A 42 -6.66 -7.86 10.57
C LEU A 42 -6.65 -7.68 9.06
N ALA A 43 -7.77 -7.95 8.41
CA ALA A 43 -7.91 -7.78 6.96
C ALA A 43 -9.32 -7.33 6.63
N ASP A 44 -9.42 -6.20 6.00
CA ASP A 44 -10.65 -5.62 5.48
C ASP A 44 -10.56 -5.59 3.93
N ASP A 45 -11.31 -6.42 3.21
CA ASP A 45 -12.37 -7.36 3.66
C ASP A 45 -11.88 -8.80 3.89
N GLY A 46 -10.82 -9.25 3.24
CA GLY A 46 -10.33 -10.62 3.36
C GLY A 46 -8.89 -10.78 2.90
N ALA A 47 -8.26 -11.90 3.27
CA ALA A 47 -6.87 -12.15 2.91
C ALA A 47 -6.55 -13.63 2.71
N ILE A 48 -5.48 -13.87 1.93
CA ILE A 48 -4.80 -15.16 1.86
C ILE A 48 -3.35 -14.96 2.27
N ILE A 49 -2.90 -15.78 3.22
CA ILE A 49 -1.54 -15.73 3.72
C ILE A 49 -0.79 -16.98 3.29
N TYR A 50 0.41 -16.77 2.78
CA TYR A 50 1.35 -17.81 2.38
C TYR A 50 2.60 -17.72 3.24
N LEU A 51 3.05 -18.85 3.76
CA LEU A 51 4.32 -19.00 4.44
C LEU A 51 5.21 -19.94 3.62
N ASN A 52 6.33 -19.42 3.13
CA ASN A 52 7.27 -20.16 2.28
C ASN A 52 6.59 -20.76 1.02
N GLY A 53 5.61 -20.06 0.45
CA GLY A 53 4.86 -20.49 -0.73
C GLY A 53 3.69 -21.44 -0.46
N ALA A 54 3.51 -21.92 0.77
CA ALA A 54 2.36 -22.69 1.16
C ALA A 54 1.25 -21.77 1.68
N GLU A 55 0.01 -21.92 1.20
CA GLU A 55 -1.14 -21.24 1.76
C GLU A 55 -1.40 -21.75 3.18
N VAL A 56 -1.38 -20.86 4.16
CA VAL A 56 -1.56 -21.20 5.58
C VAL A 56 -2.83 -20.64 6.19
N VAL A 57 -3.34 -19.52 5.66
CA VAL A 57 -4.60 -18.91 6.06
C VAL A 57 -5.33 -18.39 4.84
N ARG A 58 -6.64 -18.62 4.80
CA ARG A 58 -7.57 -18.00 3.85
C ARG A 58 -8.78 -17.52 4.64
N GLN A 59 -8.97 -16.21 4.68
CA GLN A 59 -10.06 -15.57 5.41
C GLN A 59 -10.92 -14.75 4.44
N ASN A 60 -12.21 -15.05 4.40
CA ASN A 60 -13.22 -14.34 3.62
C ASN A 60 -12.94 -14.25 2.09
N VAL A 61 -12.10 -15.13 1.55
CA VAL A 61 -11.79 -15.23 0.12
C VAL A 61 -12.30 -16.54 -0.42
N PRO A 62 -12.94 -16.59 -1.61
CA PRO A 62 -13.48 -17.82 -2.18
C PRO A 62 -12.45 -18.95 -2.27
N ALA A 63 -12.92 -20.19 -2.14
CA ALA A 63 -12.06 -21.35 -2.32
C ALA A 63 -11.61 -21.51 -3.78
N GLY A 64 -10.45 -22.15 -3.96
CA GLY A 64 -9.89 -22.42 -5.29
C GLY A 64 -8.94 -21.33 -5.76
N ARG A 65 -8.75 -21.27 -7.08
CA ARG A 65 -7.82 -20.33 -7.70
C ARG A 65 -8.37 -18.91 -7.64
N VAL A 66 -7.53 -17.98 -7.24
CA VAL A 66 -7.83 -16.54 -7.22
C VAL A 66 -6.92 -15.79 -8.18
N ASP A 67 -7.32 -14.59 -8.54
CA ASP A 67 -6.52 -13.61 -9.27
C ASP A 67 -6.71 -12.21 -8.66
N PHE A 68 -6.03 -11.23 -9.22
CA PHE A 68 -6.07 -9.85 -8.73
C PHE A 68 -7.44 -9.15 -8.82
N LYS A 69 -8.43 -9.78 -9.45
CA LYS A 69 -9.82 -9.31 -9.56
C LYS A 69 -10.78 -10.10 -8.68
N THR A 70 -10.29 -11.09 -7.97
CA THR A 70 -11.15 -11.92 -7.11
C THR A 70 -11.63 -11.08 -5.94
N LEU A 71 -12.96 -10.97 -5.81
CA LEU A 71 -13.60 -10.30 -4.68
C LEU A 71 -13.70 -11.25 -3.50
N THR A 72 -13.85 -10.69 -2.29
CA THR A 72 -14.14 -11.47 -1.09
C THR A 72 -15.56 -12.03 -1.11
N THR A 73 -15.82 -13.00 -0.22
CA THR A 73 -17.11 -13.68 -0.13
C THR A 73 -18.20 -12.75 0.43
N THR A 74 -17.82 -11.90 1.38
CA THR A 74 -18.69 -10.91 2.03
C THR A 74 -17.91 -9.63 2.30
N SER A 75 -18.60 -8.50 2.42
CA SER A 75 -18.00 -7.28 2.98
C SER A 75 -17.89 -7.37 4.48
N ILE A 76 -16.83 -6.80 5.06
CA ILE A 76 -16.68 -6.56 6.48
C ILE A 76 -17.07 -5.11 6.75
N SER A 77 -17.63 -4.79 7.93
CA SER A 77 -18.03 -3.44 8.29
C SER A 77 -18.07 -3.21 9.79
N GLY A 78 -17.89 -1.96 10.20
CA GLY A 78 -18.00 -1.52 11.58
C GLY A 78 -16.87 -2.06 12.47
N THR A 79 -17.18 -2.55 13.66
CA THR A 79 -16.15 -3.02 14.61
C THR A 79 -15.33 -4.21 14.10
N ALA A 80 -15.87 -4.98 13.14
CA ALA A 80 -15.18 -6.13 12.58
C ALA A 80 -13.97 -5.73 11.72
N GLU A 81 -13.97 -4.54 11.13
CA GLU A 81 -12.84 -3.98 10.36
C GLU A 81 -11.58 -3.78 11.23
N ASN A 82 -11.80 -3.54 12.53
CA ASN A 82 -10.72 -3.28 13.49
C ASN A 82 -10.51 -4.46 14.47
N THR A 83 -10.95 -5.66 14.09
CA THR A 83 -10.87 -6.84 14.95
C THR A 83 -9.89 -7.85 14.40
N PHE A 84 -8.85 -8.13 15.18
CA PHE A 84 -7.91 -9.21 14.84
C PHE A 84 -8.56 -10.58 14.98
N THR A 85 -8.34 -11.41 13.96
CA THR A 85 -8.62 -12.85 14.01
C THR A 85 -7.33 -13.61 14.31
N THR A 86 -7.42 -14.65 15.14
CA THR A 86 -6.26 -15.47 15.51
C THR A 86 -6.30 -16.79 14.78
N HIS A 87 -5.20 -17.14 14.11
CA HIS A 87 -5.01 -18.39 13.41
C HIS A 87 -3.82 -19.15 13.99
N ARG A 88 -3.97 -20.46 14.20
CA ARG A 88 -2.87 -21.35 14.57
C ARG A 88 -2.33 -22.06 13.34
N ILE A 89 -1.03 -21.94 13.15
CA ILE A 89 -0.31 -22.49 12.00
C ILE A 89 0.76 -23.46 12.54
N PRO A 90 0.85 -24.68 12.01
CA PRO A 90 1.93 -25.58 12.40
C PRO A 90 3.30 -24.98 12.10
N ALA A 91 4.21 -25.04 13.06
CA ALA A 91 5.59 -24.54 12.89
C ALA A 91 6.37 -25.30 11.80
N THR A 92 5.84 -26.42 11.31
CA THR A 92 6.40 -27.19 10.19
C THR A 92 6.46 -26.44 8.87
N HIS A 93 5.75 -25.31 8.75
CA HIS A 93 5.86 -24.42 7.60
C HIS A 93 7.10 -23.51 7.64
N LEU A 94 7.81 -23.45 8.77
CA LEU A 94 9.04 -22.69 8.90
C LEU A 94 10.26 -23.48 8.41
N LEU A 95 11.21 -22.75 7.85
CA LEU A 95 12.54 -23.23 7.49
C LEU A 95 13.58 -22.68 8.47
N ALA A 96 14.64 -23.43 8.71
CA ALA A 96 15.81 -22.86 9.37
C ALA A 96 16.46 -21.82 8.46
N GLY A 97 16.75 -20.66 8.99
CA GLY A 97 17.24 -19.51 8.23
C GLY A 97 16.11 -18.64 7.69
N LEU A 98 16.20 -18.24 6.43
CA LEU A 98 15.30 -17.29 5.80
C LEU A 98 13.91 -17.88 5.52
N ASN A 99 12.89 -17.17 5.93
CA ASN A 99 11.48 -17.46 5.67
C ASN A 99 10.83 -16.26 4.96
N LEU A 100 9.74 -16.53 4.24
CA LEU A 100 8.97 -15.53 3.54
C LEU A 100 7.49 -15.65 3.89
N VAL A 101 6.90 -14.59 4.41
CA VAL A 101 5.45 -14.43 4.46
C VAL A 101 5.01 -13.59 3.26
N ALA A 102 3.97 -14.03 2.57
CA ALA A 102 3.33 -13.28 1.50
C ALA A 102 1.83 -13.25 1.75
N VAL A 103 1.21 -12.12 1.44
CA VAL A 103 -0.21 -11.88 1.69
C VAL A 103 -0.83 -11.23 0.46
N GLU A 104 -2.01 -11.68 0.08
CA GLU A 104 -2.93 -10.95 -0.80
C GLU A 104 -4.15 -10.56 0.02
N VAL A 105 -4.44 -9.25 0.04
CA VAL A 105 -5.62 -8.68 0.70
C VAL A 105 -6.61 -8.30 -0.39
N HIS A 106 -7.82 -8.83 -0.29
CA HIS A 106 -8.89 -8.69 -1.28
C HIS A 106 -10.01 -7.81 -0.75
N GLN A 107 -10.58 -6.99 -1.62
CA GLN A 107 -11.75 -6.18 -1.36
C GLN A 107 -13.03 -6.90 -1.76
N SER A 108 -14.16 -6.53 -1.13
CA SER A 108 -15.50 -7.03 -1.50
C SER A 108 -16.06 -6.36 -2.74
N ALA A 109 -15.55 -5.18 -3.10
CA ALA A 109 -15.96 -4.45 -4.30
C ALA A 109 -14.86 -3.47 -4.74
N ALA A 110 -14.82 -3.15 -6.03
CA ALA A 110 -13.89 -2.18 -6.59
C ALA A 110 -14.11 -0.73 -6.10
N ASN A 111 -15.29 -0.45 -5.53
CA ASN A 111 -15.64 0.85 -4.95
C ASN A 111 -15.69 0.81 -3.42
N SER A 112 -15.02 -0.17 -2.78
CA SER A 112 -14.83 -0.17 -1.32
C SER A 112 -14.17 1.12 -0.87
N SER A 113 -14.59 1.66 0.28
CA SER A 113 -14.15 2.98 0.75
C SER A 113 -12.82 2.93 1.50
N ASP A 114 -12.42 1.76 1.95
CA ASP A 114 -11.31 1.52 2.87
C ASP A 114 -10.59 0.21 2.54
N HIS A 115 -9.45 0.03 3.16
CA HIS A 115 -8.61 -1.16 2.98
C HIS A 115 -7.68 -1.28 4.18
N GLY A 116 -8.09 -2.05 5.16
CA GLY A 116 -7.35 -2.28 6.40
C GLY A 116 -6.55 -3.58 6.35
N PHE A 117 -5.29 -3.55 6.77
CA PHE A 117 -4.46 -4.75 6.91
C PHE A 117 -3.41 -4.57 8.00
N ASP A 118 -3.35 -5.55 8.89
CA ASP A 118 -2.25 -5.73 9.83
C ASP A 118 -2.03 -7.23 10.10
N LEU A 119 -0.79 -7.62 10.36
CA LEU A 119 -0.42 -9.00 10.60
C LEU A 119 0.71 -9.08 11.62
N SER A 120 0.52 -9.90 12.65
CA SER A 120 1.61 -10.32 13.50
C SER A 120 1.74 -11.86 13.49
N LEU A 121 2.98 -12.32 13.52
CA LEU A 121 3.30 -13.74 13.59
C LEU A 121 4.20 -13.98 14.81
N SER A 122 3.74 -14.80 15.72
CA SER A 122 4.47 -15.20 16.92
C SER A 122 4.62 -16.71 17.00
N GLY A 123 5.68 -17.17 17.62
CA GLY A 123 5.93 -18.60 17.83
C GLY A 123 5.94 -18.95 19.32
N ALA A 124 5.20 -19.98 19.71
CA ALA A 124 5.26 -20.56 21.04
C ALA A 124 6.32 -21.67 21.07
N GLY A 125 7.37 -21.46 21.86
CA GLY A 125 8.43 -22.45 22.09
C GLY A 125 8.37 -23.04 23.49
N PHE A 126 9.34 -23.88 23.81
CA PHE A 126 9.45 -24.52 25.14
C PHE A 126 9.73 -23.55 26.29
N THR A 127 10.02 -22.25 25.98
CA THR A 127 10.38 -21.24 26.99
C THR A 127 9.51 -19.97 26.95
N GLY A 128 8.38 -20.00 26.22
CA GLY A 128 7.45 -18.87 26.12
C GLY A 128 7.16 -18.43 24.69
N SER A 129 6.23 -17.53 24.54
CA SER A 129 5.87 -16.91 23.27
C SER A 129 6.79 -15.73 22.96
N THR A 130 7.35 -15.69 21.74
CA THR A 130 8.13 -14.55 21.23
C THR A 130 7.62 -14.18 19.86
N ASN A 131 7.59 -12.89 19.53
CA ASN A 131 7.31 -12.47 18.18
C ASN A 131 8.39 -13.06 17.24
N VAL A 132 7.94 -13.79 16.23
CA VAL A 132 8.83 -14.31 15.18
C VAL A 132 9.24 -13.18 14.27
N ASP A 133 8.29 -12.35 13.89
CA ASP A 133 8.50 -11.11 13.17
C ASP A 133 7.26 -10.20 13.31
N LEU A 134 7.51 -8.91 13.35
CA LEU A 134 6.49 -7.86 13.32
C LEU A 134 6.89 -6.83 12.26
N GLN A 135 6.07 -6.68 11.25
CA GLN A 135 6.30 -5.70 10.20
C GLN A 135 5.15 -4.72 10.10
N THR A 136 5.46 -3.46 10.28
CA THR A 136 4.55 -2.35 10.01
C THR A 136 4.70 -1.92 8.55
N TYR A 137 3.60 -1.86 7.84
CA TYR A 137 3.57 -1.45 6.45
C TYR A 137 3.21 0.04 6.35
N GLY A 138 4.02 0.79 5.62
CA GLY A 138 3.72 2.18 5.23
C GLY A 138 2.70 2.24 4.07
N ILE A 139 2.45 3.46 3.55
CA ILE A 139 1.54 3.70 2.43
C ILE A 139 1.85 2.71 1.29
N GLN A 140 0.84 2.00 0.83
CA GLN A 140 0.94 1.07 -0.29
C GLN A 140 0.41 1.71 -1.58
N ILE A 141 0.88 1.22 -2.72
CA ILE A 141 0.50 1.71 -4.05
C ILE A 141 -0.22 0.58 -4.77
N ALA A 142 -1.29 0.93 -5.45
CA ALA A 142 -2.05 0.02 -6.28
C ALA A 142 -1.14 -0.74 -7.27
N ASP A 143 -1.37 -2.04 -7.42
CA ASP A 143 -0.70 -2.93 -8.36
C ASP A 143 0.84 -2.99 -8.21
N VAL A 144 1.37 -2.53 -7.08
CA VAL A 144 2.80 -2.55 -6.76
C VAL A 144 3.02 -3.34 -5.48
N SER A 145 3.89 -4.35 -5.50
CA SER A 145 4.29 -5.05 -4.29
C SER A 145 5.50 -4.38 -3.65
N ARG A 146 5.55 -4.41 -2.32
CA ARG A 146 6.72 -3.99 -1.57
C ARG A 146 7.39 -5.18 -0.92
N GLY A 147 8.69 -5.30 -1.10
CA GLY A 147 9.46 -6.42 -0.57
C GLY A 147 10.95 -6.12 -0.54
N ARG A 148 11.73 -7.06 -0.05
CA ARG A 148 13.18 -6.97 -0.09
C ARG A 148 13.71 -7.45 -1.44
N ASN A 149 14.67 -6.73 -1.99
CA ASN A 149 15.44 -7.16 -3.15
C ASN A 149 16.54 -8.16 -2.74
N THR A 150 17.35 -8.59 -3.68
CA THR A 150 18.46 -9.53 -3.43
C THR A 150 19.56 -8.94 -2.54
N ALA A 151 19.66 -7.62 -2.44
CA ALA A 151 20.56 -6.93 -1.53
C ALA A 151 20.01 -6.80 -0.10
N GLY A 152 18.73 -7.15 0.12
CA GLY A 152 18.06 -7.02 1.40
C GLY A 152 17.35 -5.68 1.61
N ASP A 153 17.38 -4.78 0.62
CA ASP A 153 16.76 -3.47 0.72
C ASP A 153 15.26 -3.54 0.46
N TRP A 154 14.49 -2.73 1.20
CA TRP A 154 13.07 -2.58 0.97
C TRP A 154 12.79 -1.76 -0.28
N VAL A 155 12.26 -2.40 -1.31
CA VAL A 155 11.95 -1.79 -2.61
C VAL A 155 10.52 -2.10 -3.02
N GLN A 156 10.06 -1.43 -4.05
CA GLN A 156 8.78 -1.68 -4.70
C GLN A 156 9.00 -2.42 -6.03
N PHE A 157 8.11 -3.36 -6.35
CA PHE A 157 8.16 -4.14 -7.58
C PHE A 157 6.89 -3.89 -8.39
N ALA A 158 7.07 -3.60 -9.68
CA ALA A 158 5.96 -3.39 -10.62
C ALA A 158 5.11 -4.65 -10.83
N THR A 159 5.66 -5.83 -10.59
CA THR A 159 4.96 -7.11 -10.75
C THR A 159 5.02 -7.89 -9.44
N PRO A 160 3.88 -8.10 -8.77
CA PRO A 160 3.82 -8.99 -7.62
C PRO A 160 4.16 -10.43 -8.01
N THR A 161 4.87 -11.14 -7.12
CA THR A 161 5.25 -12.55 -7.30
C THR A 161 4.82 -13.37 -6.09
N PRO A 162 3.50 -13.59 -5.83
CA PRO A 162 3.00 -14.35 -4.67
C PRO A 162 3.59 -15.76 -4.63
N GLY A 163 4.04 -16.20 -3.44
CA GLY A 163 4.60 -17.54 -3.26
C GLY A 163 5.96 -17.80 -3.92
N ALA A 164 6.65 -16.77 -4.43
CA ALA A 164 7.97 -16.89 -5.04
C ALA A 164 8.90 -15.75 -4.56
N PRO A 165 10.22 -15.90 -4.66
CA PRO A 165 11.15 -14.81 -4.38
C PRO A 165 10.80 -13.55 -5.17
N ASN A 166 11.01 -12.39 -4.56
CA ASN A 166 10.81 -11.12 -5.24
C ASN A 166 11.71 -11.03 -6.48
N SER A 167 11.11 -10.85 -7.62
CA SER A 167 11.81 -10.71 -8.91
C SER A 167 11.05 -9.71 -9.77
N GLY A 168 11.76 -9.10 -10.72
CA GLY A 168 11.14 -8.14 -11.63
C GLY A 168 11.69 -6.74 -11.48
N THR A 169 11.07 -5.81 -12.18
CA THR A 169 11.53 -4.41 -12.21
C THR A 169 11.22 -3.72 -10.90
N GLU A 170 12.26 -3.23 -10.23
CA GLU A 170 12.12 -2.31 -9.11
C GLU A 170 11.57 -0.98 -9.61
N VAL A 171 10.59 -0.44 -8.88
CA VAL A 171 10.04 0.89 -9.17
C VAL A 171 10.41 1.86 -8.04
N PRO A 172 10.50 3.17 -8.33
CA PRO A 172 10.82 4.18 -7.32
C PRO A 172 9.89 4.09 -6.11
N ASP A 173 10.44 4.33 -4.92
CA ASP A 173 9.63 4.41 -3.70
C ASP A 173 8.73 5.65 -3.74
N LEU A 174 7.47 5.42 -4.11
CA LEU A 174 6.47 6.46 -4.22
C LEU A 174 5.91 6.95 -2.86
N ARG A 175 6.34 6.32 -1.74
CA ARG A 175 6.02 6.79 -0.38
C ARG A 175 6.81 8.03 0.02
N THR A 176 7.92 8.32 -0.65
CA THR A 176 8.56 9.62 -0.48
C THR A 176 7.52 10.66 -0.89
N PRO A 177 7.12 11.58 0.00
CA PRO A 177 6.15 12.61 -0.34
C PRO A 177 6.52 13.20 -1.69
N GLY A 178 5.58 13.21 -2.62
CA GLY A 178 5.81 13.85 -3.91
C GLY A 178 6.26 15.28 -3.65
N ILE A 179 7.18 15.76 -4.46
CA ILE A 179 7.58 17.17 -4.39
C ILE A 179 6.32 18.01 -4.58
N ALA A 180 5.96 18.77 -3.55
CA ALA A 180 4.85 19.70 -3.65
C ALA A 180 5.30 20.95 -4.39
N ALA A 181 4.46 21.44 -5.29
CA ALA A 181 4.65 22.78 -5.84
C ALA A 181 4.18 23.82 -4.83
N VAL A 182 4.98 24.85 -4.64
CA VAL A 182 4.59 26.04 -3.87
C VAL A 182 3.85 26.99 -4.80
N ILE A 183 2.67 27.40 -4.38
CA ILE A 183 1.85 28.42 -5.08
C ILE A 183 2.05 29.76 -4.36
N SER A 184 2.38 30.80 -5.10
CA SER A 184 2.54 32.15 -4.54
C SER A 184 1.81 33.17 -5.43
N PRO A 185 1.07 34.11 -4.81
CA PRO A 185 0.74 34.22 -3.40
C PRO A 185 -0.15 33.08 -2.92
N GLU A 186 -0.25 32.90 -1.62
CA GLU A 186 -1.22 31.99 -1.03
C GLU A 186 -2.65 32.40 -1.41
N GLY A 187 -3.57 31.42 -1.43
CA GLY A 187 -4.97 31.67 -1.78
C GLY A 187 -5.63 32.65 -0.84
N GLY A 188 -6.52 33.49 -1.36
CA GLY A 188 -7.22 34.51 -0.62
C GLY A 188 -8.14 35.34 -1.49
N LEU A 189 -8.81 36.33 -0.90
CA LEU A 189 -9.61 37.33 -1.61
C LEU A 189 -8.70 38.47 -2.07
N SER A 190 -8.84 38.90 -3.33
CA SER A 190 -8.13 40.05 -3.88
C SER A 190 -9.10 40.94 -4.64
N ALA A 191 -8.99 42.25 -4.46
CA ALA A 191 -9.73 43.22 -5.22
C ALA A 191 -9.08 43.58 -6.59
N THR A 192 -7.86 43.08 -6.82
CA THR A 192 -7.08 43.33 -8.04
C THR A 192 -6.64 41.98 -8.65
N PRO A 193 -6.33 41.98 -9.97
CA PRO A 193 -5.76 40.79 -10.61
C PRO A 193 -4.53 40.26 -9.87
N VAL A 194 -4.45 38.92 -9.70
CA VAL A 194 -3.39 38.25 -8.95
C VAL A 194 -2.46 37.54 -9.92
N THR A 195 -1.17 37.87 -9.88
CA THR A 195 -0.15 37.13 -10.63
C THR A 195 0.32 35.95 -9.79
N VAL A 196 0.12 34.76 -10.34
CA VAL A 196 0.48 33.49 -9.69
C VAL A 196 1.81 32.97 -10.19
N THR A 197 2.67 32.57 -9.26
CA THR A 197 3.90 31.85 -9.55
C THR A 197 3.85 30.45 -8.90
N LEU A 198 4.37 29.44 -9.61
CA LEU A 198 4.47 28.07 -9.13
C LEU A 198 5.94 27.68 -9.07
N ARG A 199 6.36 27.05 -7.98
CA ARG A 199 7.74 26.58 -7.80
C ARG A 199 7.78 25.16 -7.29
N ALA A 200 8.68 24.36 -7.85
CA ALA A 200 9.05 23.06 -7.30
C ALA A 200 10.59 22.91 -7.35
N PRO A 201 11.21 22.19 -6.41
CA PRO A 201 12.67 21.98 -6.38
C PRO A 201 13.15 21.12 -7.56
N SER A 202 12.29 20.24 -8.12
CA SER A 202 12.58 19.44 -9.32
C SER A 202 11.28 18.96 -9.97
N GLY A 203 11.37 18.46 -11.20
CA GLY A 203 10.21 17.94 -11.96
C GLY A 203 9.45 19.03 -12.71
N THR A 204 8.43 18.63 -13.45
CA THR A 204 7.56 19.52 -14.21
C THR A 204 6.32 19.83 -13.40
N VAL A 205 6.10 21.10 -13.07
CA VAL A 205 4.86 21.55 -12.44
C VAL A 205 3.77 21.63 -13.51
N ARG A 206 2.68 20.89 -13.29
CA ARG A 206 1.46 21.02 -14.08
C ARG A 206 0.35 21.57 -13.24
N TYR A 207 -0.57 22.29 -13.88
CA TYR A 207 -1.64 22.97 -13.15
C TYR A 207 -2.96 22.96 -13.93
N THR A 208 -4.04 23.20 -13.18
CA THR A 208 -5.40 23.44 -13.69
C THR A 208 -5.96 24.69 -13.04
N LEU A 209 -6.90 25.34 -13.72
CA LEU A 209 -7.58 26.57 -13.26
C LEU A 209 -9.06 26.34 -12.93
N ASN A 210 -9.53 25.13 -13.03
CA ASN A 210 -10.93 24.73 -12.83
C ASN A 210 -11.14 23.84 -11.59
N GLY A 211 -10.10 23.67 -10.77
CA GLY A 211 -10.14 22.80 -9.58
C GLY A 211 -10.02 21.31 -9.86
N ALA A 212 -9.94 20.87 -11.13
CA ALA A 212 -9.66 19.47 -11.45
C ALA A 212 -8.25 19.07 -11.04
N ALA A 213 -8.03 17.79 -10.72
CA ALA A 213 -6.68 17.27 -10.42
C ALA A 213 -5.80 17.35 -11.68
N PRO A 214 -4.58 17.93 -11.61
CA PRO A 214 -3.65 17.94 -12.73
C PRO A 214 -3.23 16.52 -13.14
N THR A 215 -3.21 16.27 -14.44
CA THR A 215 -2.75 15.05 -15.09
C THR A 215 -1.44 15.30 -15.86
N PRO A 216 -0.74 14.26 -16.36
CA PRO A 216 0.43 14.45 -17.23
C PRO A 216 0.16 15.30 -18.48
N ASN A 217 -1.11 15.41 -18.90
CA ASN A 217 -1.53 16.19 -20.07
C ASN A 217 -2.03 17.59 -19.71
N SER A 218 -2.11 17.96 -18.43
CA SER A 218 -2.48 19.32 -18.01
C SER A 218 -1.40 20.32 -18.39
N MET A 219 -1.75 21.63 -18.35
CA MET A 219 -0.82 22.71 -18.71
C MET A 219 0.46 22.64 -17.88
N ALA A 220 1.61 22.68 -18.54
CA ALA A 220 2.89 22.80 -17.88
C ALA A 220 3.14 24.27 -17.49
N TYR A 221 3.61 24.48 -16.26
CA TYR A 221 3.98 25.82 -15.83
C TYR A 221 5.35 26.21 -16.38
N THR A 222 5.39 27.27 -17.15
CA THR A 222 6.62 27.81 -17.75
C THR A 222 6.90 29.24 -17.34
N GLN A 223 5.86 30.01 -16.98
CA GLN A 223 5.96 31.39 -16.59
C GLN A 223 4.79 31.82 -15.69
N PRO A 224 4.91 32.92 -14.94
CA PRO A 224 3.81 33.51 -14.17
C PRO A 224 2.59 33.80 -15.03
N PHE A 225 1.39 33.60 -14.47
CA PHE A 225 0.12 33.92 -15.12
C PHE A 225 -0.78 34.73 -14.19
N THR A 226 -1.67 35.54 -14.76
CA THR A 226 -2.53 36.44 -13.99
C THR A 226 -3.97 35.94 -13.96
N LEU A 227 -4.55 35.90 -12.75
CA LEU A 227 -5.95 35.60 -12.51
C LEU A 227 -6.75 36.90 -12.43
N THR A 228 -7.83 37.00 -13.20
CA THR A 228 -8.73 38.16 -13.24
C THR A 228 -10.14 37.86 -12.73
N SER A 229 -10.39 36.62 -12.35
CA SER A 229 -11.66 36.12 -11.82
C SER A 229 -11.45 35.07 -10.74
N ASN A 230 -12.52 34.71 -10.01
CA ASN A 230 -12.47 33.63 -9.03
C ASN A 230 -12.03 32.32 -9.70
N THR A 231 -10.90 31.80 -9.26
CA THR A 231 -10.26 30.65 -9.88
C THR A 231 -9.71 29.71 -8.82
N VAL A 232 -9.91 28.41 -9.01
CA VAL A 232 -9.28 27.38 -8.17
C VAL A 232 -8.06 26.83 -8.91
N VAL A 233 -6.87 27.22 -8.44
CA VAL A 233 -5.60 26.70 -8.96
C VAL A 233 -5.24 25.42 -8.22
N ARG A 234 -5.06 24.32 -8.96
CA ARG A 234 -4.47 23.08 -8.43
C ARG A 234 -3.18 22.78 -9.16
N THR A 235 -2.20 22.26 -8.41
CA THR A 235 -0.89 21.92 -8.96
C THR A 235 -0.51 20.50 -8.62
N ARG A 236 0.28 19.90 -9.51
CA ARG A 236 0.97 18.63 -9.26
C ARG A 236 2.34 18.67 -9.94
N VAL A 237 3.34 18.12 -9.26
CA VAL A 237 4.68 17.95 -9.84
C VAL A 237 4.77 16.55 -10.43
N PHE A 238 5.20 16.48 -11.68
CA PHE A 238 5.47 15.22 -12.38
C PHE A 238 6.97 15.05 -12.53
N GLN A 239 7.45 13.89 -12.18
CA GLN A 239 8.84 13.48 -12.32
C GLN A 239 8.91 12.25 -13.23
N GLU A 240 9.98 12.14 -13.99
CA GLU A 240 10.21 10.94 -14.81
C GLU A 240 10.28 9.69 -13.90
N GLY A 241 9.57 8.64 -14.27
CA GLY A 241 9.47 7.40 -13.49
C GLY A 241 8.54 7.47 -12.28
N ARG A 242 7.78 8.56 -12.07
CA ARG A 242 6.72 8.66 -11.05
C ARG A 242 5.37 8.97 -11.70
N PRO A 243 4.30 8.23 -11.32
CA PRO A 243 2.94 8.51 -11.80
C PRO A 243 2.36 9.81 -11.27
#